data_369ef1e15619251e2802fbfa30a803ce
#
_entry.id   369ef1e15619251e2802fbfa30a803ce
#
_cell.length_a   1.000
_cell.length_b   1.000
_cell.length_c   1.000
_cell.angle_alpha   90.00
_cell.angle_beta   90.00
_cell.angle_gamma   90.00
#
_symmetry.space_group_name_H-M   'P 1'
#
loop_
_entity.id
_entity.type
_entity.pdbx_description
1 polymer ?
#
loop_
_entity_poly.entity_id
_entity_poly.type
_entity_poly.pdbx_seq_one_letter_code
_entity_poly.pdbx_strand_id
1 'polypeptide(L)'
;MSAKRILVFSILALFCFSPMQGPLTSHLQPDEGVFETGPISFDILMMGNSYTSANSLDSLVDGVMNAASNPANVTSLTGGGMRLSQHSSNVGTAGHQWNNTLNNGAWNWVVLQDQSQIPGFPRSQQEWIDSKNGAVQLAQTIDDKGADSVLMMTWGRRDGDSMNTQRFPDFSTMQDELEAGYLDYRDNMSSNGDVWIAPVGLAFEYIHDKIVADGGTPTNSGNTFYNLYTSDGSHPSLSGSYLAAVVIYATITGDDPVGLSHSTS
;
A
#
# COMPACT_ATOMS: atom_id res chain seq x y z
N MET A 1 -15.39 22.88 2.58
CA MET A 1 -14.24 21.94 2.54
C MET A 1 -14.28 21.14 3.82
N SER A 2 -14.40 19.81 3.73
CA SER A 2 -14.48 18.92 4.89
C SER A 2 -13.14 18.87 5.62
N ALA A 3 -13.15 18.70 6.96
CA ALA A 3 -11.95 18.53 7.78
C ALA A 3 -11.04 17.38 7.30
N LYS A 4 -11.61 16.39 6.58
CA LYS A 4 -10.88 15.31 5.91
C LYS A 4 -9.89 15.81 4.84
N ARG A 5 -10.26 16.84 4.07
CA ARG A 5 -9.38 17.42 3.03
C ARG A 5 -8.16 18.14 3.61
N ILE A 6 -8.29 18.67 4.84
CA ILE A 6 -7.17 19.33 5.55
C ILE A 6 -6.11 18.30 5.95
N LEU A 7 -6.51 17.09 6.35
CA LEU A 7 -5.58 16.03 6.73
C LEU A 7 -4.81 15.48 5.51
N VAL A 8 -5.48 15.35 4.35
CA VAL A 8 -4.85 14.91 3.09
C VAL A 8 -3.87 15.97 2.59
N PHE A 9 -4.22 17.25 2.67
CA PHE A 9 -3.29 18.35 2.37
C PHE A 9 -2.08 18.36 3.31
N SER A 10 -2.26 18.00 4.58
CA SER A 10 -1.15 17.89 5.54
C SER A 10 -0.23 16.72 5.24
N ILE A 11 -0.76 15.59 4.77
CA ILE A 11 0.05 14.42 4.39
C ILE A 11 0.79 14.69 3.06
N LEU A 12 0.14 15.30 2.06
CA LEU A 12 0.80 15.67 0.81
C LEU A 12 1.71 16.92 0.96
N ALA A 13 1.37 17.87 1.84
CA ALA A 13 2.23 18.99 2.15
C ALA A 13 3.46 18.59 2.99
N LEU A 14 3.41 17.47 3.72
CA LEU A 14 4.60 16.88 4.36
C LEU A 14 5.58 16.31 3.32
N PHE A 15 5.09 15.91 2.14
CA PHE A 15 5.96 15.53 1.02
C PHE A 15 6.61 16.72 0.29
N CYS A 16 6.11 17.94 0.50
CA CYS A 16 6.62 19.13 -0.20
C CYS A 16 7.46 20.08 0.67
N PHE A 17 7.38 20.05 2.00
CA PHE A 17 8.09 21.03 2.84
C PHE A 17 8.35 20.52 4.26
N SER A 18 9.58 20.23 4.55
CA SER A 18 10.36 20.24 5.80
C SER A 18 10.99 18.88 6.14
N PRO A 19 12.31 18.87 6.43
CA PRO A 19 12.94 17.71 7.01
C PRO A 19 12.42 17.58 8.45
N MET A 20 11.63 16.57 8.74
CA MET A 20 11.38 16.19 10.14
C MET A 20 12.66 15.62 10.72
N GLN A 21 13.41 16.48 11.40
CA GLN A 21 14.41 16.04 12.37
C GLN A 21 13.65 15.58 13.62
N GLY A 22 13.31 14.32 13.68
CA GLY A 22 12.95 13.63 14.91
C GLY A 22 13.90 12.45 15.07
N PRO A 23 14.51 12.24 16.26
CA PRO A 23 15.50 11.20 16.40
C PRO A 23 14.84 9.82 16.41
N LEU A 24 15.08 9.03 15.38
CA LEU A 24 14.97 7.56 15.40
C LEU A 24 16.13 6.98 16.26
N THR A 25 16.23 7.41 17.50
CA THR A 25 17.28 6.95 18.41
C THR A 25 16.71 6.57 19.76
N SER A 26 15.99 5.47 19.85
CA SER A 26 15.69 4.94 21.19
C SER A 26 15.72 3.41 21.37
N HIS A 27 16.27 2.65 20.43
CA HIS A 27 16.46 1.20 20.68
C HIS A 27 17.82 0.62 20.24
N LEU A 28 18.87 1.42 20.10
CA LEU A 28 20.21 0.88 19.98
C LEU A 28 21.09 1.37 21.14
N GLN A 29 21.18 0.57 22.21
CA GLN A 29 22.33 0.68 23.13
C GLN A 29 23.57 0.22 22.37
N PRO A 30 24.67 0.98 22.37
CA PRO A 30 25.87 0.56 21.69
C PRO A 30 26.57 -0.52 22.52
N ASP A 31 26.49 -1.75 22.06
CA ASP A 31 27.53 -2.72 22.37
C ASP A 31 28.70 -2.39 21.42
N GLU A 32 29.93 -2.21 21.96
CA GLU A 32 31.12 -1.88 21.17
C GLU A 32 31.60 -3.10 20.36
N GLY A 33 30.75 -3.57 19.46
CA GLY A 33 31.05 -4.55 18.44
C GLY A 33 31.28 -3.86 17.09
N VAL A 34 32.30 -4.25 16.39
CA VAL A 34 32.69 -3.80 15.04
C VAL A 34 31.45 -3.73 14.16
N PHE A 35 30.98 -2.51 13.88
CA PHE A 35 29.89 -2.28 12.92
C PHE A 35 30.44 -2.61 11.51
N GLU A 36 30.00 -3.74 10.96
CA GLU A 36 30.08 -3.92 9.51
C GLU A 36 29.14 -2.88 8.89
N THR A 37 29.72 -1.81 8.35
CA THR A 37 29.00 -0.78 7.60
C THR A 37 28.71 -1.26 6.17
N GLY A 38 28.01 -2.37 6.06
CA GLY A 38 27.33 -2.73 4.82
C GLY A 38 26.10 -1.82 4.61
N PRO A 39 25.67 -1.55 3.39
CA PRO A 39 24.43 -0.84 3.17
C PRO A 39 23.29 -1.58 3.87
N ILE A 40 22.46 -0.85 4.64
CA ILE A 40 21.23 -1.41 5.21
C ILE A 40 20.37 -1.85 4.03
N SER A 41 20.10 -3.16 3.93
CA SER A 41 19.19 -3.69 2.93
C SER A 41 17.82 -3.90 3.58
N PHE A 42 16.77 -3.53 2.85
CA PHE A 42 15.38 -3.76 3.28
C PHE A 42 14.89 -5.10 2.74
N ASP A 43 14.43 -5.98 3.63
CA ASP A 43 13.72 -7.20 3.24
C ASP A 43 12.21 -6.94 3.33
N ILE A 44 11.54 -6.91 2.18
CA ILE A 44 10.13 -6.53 2.04
C ILE A 44 9.34 -7.71 1.49
N LEU A 45 8.29 -8.13 2.20
CA LEU A 45 7.31 -9.09 1.71
C LEU A 45 6.03 -8.36 1.29
N MET A 46 5.56 -8.59 0.08
CA MET A 46 4.28 -8.07 -0.41
C MET A 46 3.25 -9.19 -0.51
N MET A 47 2.12 -9.05 0.15
CA MET A 47 1.02 -10.02 0.13
C MET A 47 -0.23 -9.36 -0.44
N GLY A 48 -0.69 -9.84 -1.61
CA GLY A 48 -1.81 -9.21 -2.30
C GLY A 48 -2.42 -10.09 -3.39
N ASN A 49 -3.03 -9.44 -4.35
CA ASN A 49 -3.69 -10.11 -5.47
C ASN A 49 -3.21 -9.56 -6.83
N SER A 50 -4.08 -9.57 -7.85
CA SER A 50 -3.73 -9.04 -9.17
C SER A 50 -3.31 -7.56 -9.18
N TYR A 51 -3.72 -6.76 -8.21
CA TYR A 51 -3.27 -5.36 -8.08
C TYR A 51 -1.78 -5.28 -7.68
N THR A 52 -1.33 -6.23 -6.87
CA THR A 52 0.09 -6.36 -6.49
C THR A 52 0.93 -7.06 -7.56
N SER A 53 0.39 -8.09 -8.24
CA SER A 53 1.14 -8.79 -9.28
C SER A 53 1.17 -8.07 -10.63
N ALA A 54 0.27 -7.10 -10.86
CA ALA A 54 0.25 -6.33 -12.09
C ALA A 54 1.57 -5.57 -12.28
N ASN A 55 2.10 -5.65 -13.52
CA ASN A 55 3.34 -4.99 -13.92
C ASN A 55 4.55 -5.30 -13.01
N SER A 56 4.52 -6.43 -12.29
CA SER A 56 5.58 -6.84 -11.34
C SER A 56 5.86 -5.73 -10.31
N LEU A 57 4.83 -5.34 -9.54
CA LEU A 57 4.94 -4.23 -8.57
C LEU A 57 6.09 -4.44 -7.58
N ASP A 58 6.39 -5.68 -7.19
CA ASP A 58 7.56 -6.05 -6.39
C ASP A 58 8.88 -5.59 -7.03
N SER A 59 9.06 -5.85 -8.32
CA SER A 59 10.23 -5.39 -9.07
C SER A 59 10.26 -3.87 -9.24
N LEU A 60 9.10 -3.22 -9.35
CA LEU A 60 9.04 -1.76 -9.40
C LEU A 60 9.44 -1.14 -8.05
N VAL A 61 8.98 -1.71 -6.93
CA VAL A 61 9.40 -1.26 -5.58
C VAL A 61 10.90 -1.44 -5.41
N ASP A 62 11.45 -2.63 -5.74
CA ASP A 62 12.89 -2.90 -5.71
C ASP A 62 13.66 -1.86 -6.56
N GLY A 63 13.20 -1.60 -7.78
CA GLY A 63 13.82 -0.63 -8.67
C GLY A 63 13.81 0.81 -8.12
N VAL A 64 12.71 1.27 -7.51
CA VAL A 64 12.62 2.59 -6.87
C VAL A 64 13.53 2.67 -5.65
N MET A 65 13.53 1.64 -4.79
CA MET A 65 14.41 1.54 -3.63
C MET A 65 15.89 1.63 -4.04
N ASN A 66 16.30 0.86 -5.06
CA ASN A 66 17.67 0.87 -5.57
C ASN A 66 18.04 2.22 -6.22
N ALA A 67 17.13 2.86 -6.96
CA ALA A 67 17.37 4.19 -7.54
C ALA A 67 17.61 5.27 -6.46
N ALA A 68 17.02 5.09 -5.29
CA ALA A 68 17.21 5.94 -4.11
C ALA A 68 18.43 5.55 -3.26
N SER A 69 19.23 4.59 -3.68
CA SER A 69 20.36 4.03 -2.90
C SER A 69 19.94 3.37 -1.58
N ASN A 70 18.70 2.89 -1.51
CA ASN A 70 18.13 2.10 -0.43
C ASN A 70 17.95 0.65 -0.93
N PRO A 71 18.99 -0.20 -0.98
CA PRO A 71 18.88 -1.54 -1.55
C PRO A 71 17.82 -2.35 -0.81
N ALA A 72 17.01 -3.08 -1.57
CA ALA A 72 15.94 -3.92 -1.03
C ALA A 72 15.92 -5.30 -1.69
N ASN A 73 15.41 -6.28 -0.94
CA ASN A 73 14.99 -7.57 -1.48
C ASN A 73 13.47 -7.63 -1.38
N VAL A 74 12.78 -7.52 -2.48
CA VAL A 74 11.31 -7.53 -2.49
C VAL A 74 10.80 -8.89 -2.97
N THR A 75 10.01 -9.54 -2.14
CA THR A 75 9.35 -10.82 -2.47
C THR A 75 7.84 -10.63 -2.46
N SER A 76 7.13 -11.27 -3.37
CA SER A 76 5.67 -11.20 -3.41
C SER A 76 4.99 -12.57 -3.29
N LEU A 77 3.87 -12.59 -2.57
CA LEU A 77 2.93 -13.70 -2.46
C LEU A 77 1.56 -13.22 -2.96
N THR A 78 1.20 -13.60 -4.15
CA THR A 78 -0.04 -13.10 -4.79
C THR A 78 -0.92 -14.23 -5.32
N GLY A 79 -2.22 -13.99 -5.34
CA GLY A 79 -3.20 -14.87 -5.97
C GLY A 79 -4.38 -14.06 -6.49
N GLY A 80 -4.91 -14.41 -7.65
CA GLY A 80 -5.98 -13.63 -8.29
C GLY A 80 -7.18 -13.41 -7.36
N GLY A 81 -7.55 -12.15 -7.10
CA GLY A 81 -8.69 -11.78 -6.25
C GLY A 81 -8.57 -12.14 -4.78
N MET A 82 -7.39 -12.55 -4.30
CA MET A 82 -7.21 -12.92 -2.88
C MET A 82 -7.52 -11.77 -1.94
N ARG A 83 -8.05 -12.17 -0.77
CA ARG A 83 -8.45 -11.31 0.35
C ARG A 83 -7.46 -11.49 1.50
N LEU A 84 -7.40 -10.52 2.42
CA LEU A 84 -6.57 -10.65 3.63
C LEU A 84 -6.96 -11.86 4.49
N SER A 85 -8.25 -12.21 4.53
CA SER A 85 -8.72 -13.44 5.20
C SER A 85 -8.11 -14.73 4.61
N GLN A 86 -7.93 -14.79 3.29
CA GLN A 86 -7.32 -15.94 2.63
C GLN A 86 -5.80 -15.98 2.83
N HIS A 87 -5.14 -14.81 2.78
CA HIS A 87 -3.73 -14.70 3.12
C HIS A 87 -3.48 -15.18 4.56
N SER A 88 -4.29 -14.72 5.52
CA SER A 88 -4.21 -15.15 6.92
C SER A 88 -4.41 -16.66 7.08
N SER A 89 -5.42 -17.23 6.41
CA SER A 89 -5.65 -18.68 6.40
C SER A 89 -4.44 -19.46 5.86
N ASN A 90 -3.85 -19.00 4.76
CA ASN A 90 -2.68 -19.63 4.17
C ASN A 90 -1.43 -19.53 5.08
N VAL A 91 -1.26 -18.38 5.75
CA VAL A 91 -0.20 -18.18 6.76
C VAL A 91 -0.41 -19.10 7.95
N GLY A 92 -1.64 -19.29 8.41
CA GLY A 92 -2.00 -20.18 9.50
C GLY A 92 -1.86 -21.68 9.17
N THR A 93 -1.70 -22.04 7.90
CA THR A 93 -1.63 -23.43 7.45
C THR A 93 -0.17 -23.93 7.41
N ALA A 94 0.17 -24.82 8.32
CA ALA A 94 1.52 -25.39 8.40
C ALA A 94 1.95 -26.06 7.07
N GLY A 95 3.14 -25.74 6.59
CA GLY A 95 3.69 -26.26 5.34
C GLY A 95 3.19 -25.56 4.07
N HIS A 96 2.23 -24.67 4.18
CA HIS A 96 1.80 -23.85 3.04
C HIS A 96 2.90 -22.84 2.67
N GLN A 97 3.01 -22.49 1.38
CA GLN A 97 4.03 -21.54 0.91
C GLN A 97 3.98 -20.22 1.67
N TRP A 98 2.80 -19.64 1.87
CA TRP A 98 2.64 -18.38 2.64
C TRP A 98 3.15 -18.51 4.07
N ASN A 99 2.82 -19.62 4.74
CA ASN A 99 3.32 -19.92 6.08
C ASN A 99 4.86 -19.99 6.10
N ASN A 100 5.42 -20.75 5.17
CA ASN A 100 6.88 -20.93 5.11
C ASN A 100 7.59 -19.61 4.79
N THR A 101 7.07 -18.83 3.84
CA THR A 101 7.71 -17.58 3.42
C THR A 101 7.68 -16.55 4.54
N LEU A 102 6.51 -16.28 5.13
CA LEU A 102 6.41 -15.28 6.21
C LEU A 102 7.20 -15.71 7.46
N ASN A 103 7.11 -16.99 7.86
CA ASN A 103 7.71 -17.43 9.10
C ASN A 103 9.23 -17.66 9.04
N ASN A 104 9.79 -17.93 7.86
CA ASN A 104 11.22 -18.24 7.71
C ASN A 104 12.03 -17.06 7.15
N GLY A 105 11.38 -16.00 6.65
CA GLY A 105 12.06 -14.78 6.21
C GLY A 105 12.41 -13.86 7.38
N ALA A 106 13.42 -13.02 7.19
CA ALA A 106 13.82 -11.96 8.11
C ALA A 106 13.32 -10.61 7.57
N TRP A 107 12.01 -10.44 7.56
CA TRP A 107 11.37 -9.29 6.98
C TRP A 107 11.52 -8.04 7.85
N ASN A 108 11.79 -6.89 7.25
CA ASN A 108 11.66 -5.58 7.90
C ASN A 108 10.22 -5.06 7.75
N TRP A 109 9.64 -5.27 6.57
CA TRP A 109 8.32 -4.77 6.21
C TRP A 109 7.46 -5.84 5.54
N VAL A 110 6.18 -5.87 5.90
CA VAL A 110 5.19 -6.69 5.19
C VAL A 110 4.07 -5.79 4.66
N VAL A 111 4.00 -5.67 3.34
CA VAL A 111 2.97 -4.89 2.65
C VAL A 111 1.76 -5.77 2.39
N LEU A 112 0.61 -5.38 2.91
CA LEU A 112 -0.66 -6.11 2.84
C LEU A 112 -1.64 -5.37 1.94
N GLN A 113 -2.19 -6.06 0.93
CA GLN A 113 -3.21 -5.53 0.02
C GLN A 113 -4.43 -6.44 0.00
N ASP A 114 -5.60 -5.89 0.32
CA ASP A 114 -6.88 -6.61 0.28
C ASP A 114 -7.50 -6.59 -1.12
N GLN A 115 -8.55 -7.38 -1.31
CA GLN A 115 -9.36 -7.34 -2.53
C GLN A 115 -9.96 -5.93 -2.72
N SER A 116 -9.94 -5.44 -3.96
CA SER A 116 -10.12 -4.04 -4.33
C SER A 116 -11.39 -3.35 -3.81
N GLN A 117 -12.44 -4.09 -3.49
CA GLN A 117 -13.74 -3.56 -3.06
C GLN A 117 -13.97 -3.70 -1.55
N ILE A 118 -13.40 -4.75 -0.94
CA ILE A 118 -13.77 -5.19 0.41
C ILE A 118 -13.52 -4.12 1.47
N PRO A 119 -12.41 -3.39 1.50
CA PRO A 119 -12.23 -2.33 2.49
C PRO A 119 -13.35 -1.29 2.46
N GLY A 120 -13.92 -1.00 1.28
CA GLY A 120 -15.04 -0.09 1.11
C GLY A 120 -16.42 -0.68 1.41
N PHE A 121 -16.57 -1.95 1.75
CA PHE A 121 -17.86 -2.55 2.06
C PHE A 121 -18.40 -2.11 3.44
N PRO A 122 -19.73 -2.26 3.68
CA PRO A 122 -20.31 -2.03 5.00
C PRO A 122 -19.62 -2.87 6.07
N ARG A 123 -19.36 -2.27 7.24
CA ARG A 123 -18.68 -2.92 8.36
C ARG A 123 -19.45 -4.12 8.93
N SER A 124 -20.73 -4.24 8.61
CA SER A 124 -21.58 -5.40 8.93
C SER A 124 -21.54 -6.52 7.89
N GLN A 125 -20.91 -6.29 6.74
CA GLN A 125 -20.82 -7.30 5.68
C GLN A 125 -19.76 -8.34 6.02
N GLN A 126 -20.09 -9.63 5.79
CA GLN A 126 -19.25 -10.73 6.23
C GLN A 126 -17.86 -10.69 5.59
N GLU A 127 -17.76 -10.33 4.30
CA GLU A 127 -16.49 -10.22 3.60
C GLU A 127 -15.58 -9.16 4.23
N TRP A 128 -16.14 -8.03 4.69
CA TRP A 128 -15.39 -7.00 5.41
C TRP A 128 -14.90 -7.51 6.76
N ILE A 129 -15.81 -8.17 7.53
CA ILE A 129 -15.49 -8.73 8.85
C ILE A 129 -14.36 -9.77 8.73
N ASP A 130 -14.47 -10.69 7.76
CA ASP A 130 -13.47 -11.73 7.54
C ASP A 130 -12.11 -11.15 7.15
N SER A 131 -12.09 -10.18 6.23
CA SER A 131 -10.84 -9.52 5.80
C SER A 131 -10.21 -8.72 6.93
N LYS A 132 -11.00 -7.96 7.71
CA LYS A 132 -10.53 -7.24 8.88
C LYS A 132 -9.93 -8.20 9.93
N ASN A 133 -10.60 -9.32 10.20
CA ASN A 133 -10.07 -10.33 11.13
C ASN A 133 -8.77 -10.97 10.59
N GLY A 134 -8.70 -11.23 9.28
CA GLY A 134 -7.48 -11.70 8.63
C GLY A 134 -6.34 -10.70 8.72
N ALA A 135 -6.62 -9.41 8.54
CA ALA A 135 -5.64 -8.33 8.69
C ALA A 135 -5.06 -8.30 10.11
N VAL A 136 -5.91 -8.38 11.14
CA VAL A 136 -5.49 -8.40 12.55
C VAL A 136 -4.60 -9.62 12.85
N GLN A 137 -4.97 -10.81 12.36
CA GLN A 137 -4.16 -12.01 12.55
C GLN A 137 -2.80 -11.94 11.83
N LEU A 138 -2.78 -11.35 10.62
CA LEU A 138 -1.53 -11.11 9.90
C LEU A 138 -0.64 -10.13 10.66
N ALA A 139 -1.19 -9.01 11.15
CA ALA A 139 -0.43 -8.03 11.94
C ALA A 139 0.22 -8.68 13.16
N GLN A 140 -0.50 -9.51 13.90
CA GLN A 140 0.06 -10.24 15.04
C GLN A 140 1.24 -11.15 14.62
N THR A 141 1.06 -11.90 13.50
CA THR A 141 2.12 -12.79 13.03
C THR A 141 3.35 -12.01 12.56
N ILE A 142 3.14 -10.83 11.95
CA ILE A 142 4.20 -9.95 11.46
C ILE A 142 4.96 -9.34 12.64
N ASP A 143 4.26 -8.82 13.63
CA ASP A 143 4.84 -8.27 14.87
C ASP A 143 5.64 -9.32 15.66
N ASP A 144 5.11 -10.54 15.76
CA ASP A 144 5.81 -11.69 16.38
C ASP A 144 7.15 -12.03 15.68
N LYS A 145 7.34 -11.55 14.43
CA LYS A 145 8.60 -11.70 13.66
C LYS A 145 9.49 -10.46 13.74
N GLY A 146 9.06 -9.42 14.40
CA GLY A 146 9.79 -8.16 14.51
C GLY A 146 9.77 -7.33 13.22
N ALA A 147 8.76 -7.50 12.38
CA ALA A 147 8.54 -6.73 11.17
C ALA A 147 7.38 -5.75 11.35
N ASP A 148 7.38 -4.67 10.58
CA ASP A 148 6.29 -3.70 10.54
C ASP A 148 5.28 -4.02 9.43
N SER A 149 4.01 -3.72 9.69
CA SER A 149 2.93 -3.89 8.72
C SER A 149 2.67 -2.61 7.93
N VAL A 150 2.53 -2.73 6.61
CA VAL A 150 2.08 -1.65 5.72
C VAL A 150 0.81 -2.08 5.01
N LEU A 151 -0.27 -1.35 5.19
CA LEU A 151 -1.48 -1.51 4.39
C LEU A 151 -1.33 -0.71 3.09
N MET A 152 -1.25 -1.38 1.94
CA MET A 152 -1.34 -0.72 0.65
C MET A 152 -2.81 -0.36 0.39
N MET A 153 -3.18 0.90 0.63
CA MET A 153 -4.51 1.42 0.32
C MET A 153 -4.73 1.37 -1.19
N THR A 154 -5.67 0.56 -1.62
CA THR A 154 -6.04 0.47 -3.04
C THR A 154 -6.84 1.71 -3.46
N TRP A 155 -7.07 1.82 -4.77
CA TRP A 155 -7.75 2.95 -5.41
C TRP A 155 -9.15 2.58 -5.87
N GLY A 156 -10.02 3.57 -5.96
CA GLY A 156 -11.34 3.45 -6.56
C GLY A 156 -11.23 3.04 -8.04
N ARG A 157 -12.20 2.30 -8.54
CA ARG A 157 -12.27 2.00 -9.97
C ARG A 157 -12.55 3.28 -10.76
N ARG A 158 -11.88 3.47 -11.88
CA ARG A 158 -11.94 4.68 -12.70
C ARG A 158 -13.36 5.17 -12.99
N ASP A 159 -14.24 4.25 -13.35
CA ASP A 159 -15.61 4.53 -13.76
C ASP A 159 -16.64 4.07 -12.71
N GLY A 160 -16.22 3.88 -11.46
CA GLY A 160 -17.01 3.23 -10.43
C GLY A 160 -17.02 1.70 -10.56
N ASP A 161 -17.76 1.03 -9.67
CA ASP A 161 -17.86 -0.43 -9.68
C ASP A 161 -19.16 -0.92 -10.27
N SER A 162 -19.11 -1.48 -11.48
CA SER A 162 -20.27 -2.00 -12.20
C SER A 162 -21.02 -3.13 -11.48
N MET A 163 -20.36 -3.84 -10.55
CA MET A 163 -21.00 -4.88 -9.75
C MET A 163 -21.71 -4.34 -8.50
N ASN A 164 -21.32 -3.14 -8.04
CA ASN A 164 -21.84 -2.51 -6.84
C ASN A 164 -22.20 -1.03 -7.10
N THR A 165 -22.86 -0.73 -8.20
CA THR A 165 -23.12 0.63 -8.68
C THR A 165 -23.90 1.50 -7.70
N GLN A 166 -24.74 0.92 -6.85
CA GLN A 166 -25.47 1.68 -5.82
C GLN A 166 -24.53 2.17 -4.71
N ARG A 167 -23.43 1.45 -4.46
CA ARG A 167 -22.47 1.80 -3.43
C ARG A 167 -21.30 2.60 -3.98
N PHE A 168 -20.81 2.21 -5.13
CA PHE A 168 -19.63 2.76 -5.79
C PHE A 168 -19.98 3.27 -7.20
N PRO A 169 -20.82 4.34 -7.31
CA PRO A 169 -21.27 4.84 -8.60
C PRO A 169 -20.16 5.48 -9.43
N ASP A 170 -19.12 5.96 -8.77
CA ASP A 170 -17.99 6.66 -9.36
C ASP A 170 -16.71 6.44 -8.55
N PHE A 171 -15.59 6.95 -9.09
CA PHE A 171 -14.28 6.84 -8.46
C PHE A 171 -14.25 7.46 -7.06
N SER A 172 -14.68 8.71 -6.94
CA SER A 172 -14.55 9.48 -5.68
C SER A 172 -15.33 8.84 -4.54
N THR A 173 -16.57 8.42 -4.82
CA THR A 173 -17.40 7.71 -3.83
C THR A 173 -16.74 6.39 -3.39
N MET A 174 -16.18 5.64 -4.34
CA MET A 174 -15.47 4.41 -4.00
C MET A 174 -14.20 4.68 -3.20
N GLN A 175 -13.44 5.72 -3.56
CA GLN A 175 -12.20 6.08 -2.88
C GLN A 175 -12.44 6.52 -1.43
N ASP A 176 -13.47 7.34 -1.17
CA ASP A 176 -13.85 7.75 0.19
C ASP A 176 -14.15 6.54 1.09
N GLU A 177 -14.87 5.54 0.55
CA GLU A 177 -15.23 4.32 1.29
C GLU A 177 -14.01 3.40 1.51
N LEU A 178 -13.11 3.32 0.53
CA LEU A 178 -11.86 2.57 0.67
C LEU A 178 -10.95 3.21 1.71
N GLU A 179 -10.76 4.53 1.67
CA GLU A 179 -9.98 5.25 2.68
C GLU A 179 -10.51 4.95 4.08
N ALA A 180 -11.81 5.14 4.31
CA ALA A 180 -12.44 4.86 5.59
C ALA A 180 -12.21 3.40 6.04
N GLY A 181 -12.26 2.44 5.10
CA GLY A 181 -12.04 1.02 5.40
C GLY A 181 -10.61 0.68 5.78
N TYR A 182 -9.64 1.25 5.08
CA TYR A 182 -8.24 1.05 5.42
C TYR A 182 -7.84 1.71 6.74
N LEU A 183 -8.43 2.87 7.08
CA LEU A 183 -8.28 3.47 8.39
C LEU A 183 -8.83 2.57 9.51
N ASP A 184 -10.02 2.00 9.29
CA ASP A 184 -10.60 1.04 10.24
C ASP A 184 -9.74 -0.24 10.38
N TYR A 185 -9.16 -0.76 9.28
CA TYR A 185 -8.23 -1.88 9.34
C TYR A 185 -7.02 -1.54 10.19
N ARG A 186 -6.33 -0.42 9.91
CA ARG A 186 -5.20 0.04 10.70
C ARG A 186 -5.53 0.13 12.18
N ASP A 187 -6.64 0.77 12.52
CA ASP A 187 -7.03 0.99 13.91
C ASP A 187 -7.30 -0.34 14.64
N ASN A 188 -7.85 -1.35 13.94
CA ASN A 188 -8.03 -2.69 14.50
C ASN A 188 -6.72 -3.49 14.60
N MET A 189 -5.77 -3.26 13.71
CA MET A 189 -4.47 -3.95 13.67
C MET A 189 -3.48 -3.37 14.69
N SER A 190 -3.58 -2.08 15.05
CA SER A 190 -2.59 -1.34 15.84
C SER A 190 -2.37 -1.84 17.28
N SER A 191 -3.17 -2.79 17.74
CA SER A 191 -2.89 -3.51 19.00
C SER A 191 -1.79 -4.58 18.85
N ASN A 192 -1.35 -4.85 17.62
CA ASN A 192 -0.43 -5.91 17.23
C ASN A 192 0.77 -5.32 16.44
N GLY A 193 1.43 -4.32 17.01
CA GLY A 193 2.59 -3.66 16.41
C GLY A 193 2.28 -2.39 15.61
N ASP A 194 3.32 -1.83 15.00
CA ASP A 194 3.18 -0.63 14.19
C ASP A 194 2.57 -0.96 12.82
N VAL A 195 1.52 -0.21 12.47
CA VAL A 195 0.78 -0.39 11.21
C VAL A 195 0.73 0.93 10.44
N TRP A 196 1.36 0.93 9.29
CA TRP A 196 1.44 2.06 8.39
C TRP A 196 0.43 1.92 7.25
N ILE A 197 0.07 3.03 6.61
CA ILE A 197 -0.73 3.03 5.38
C ILE A 197 0.11 3.66 4.27
N ALA A 198 0.35 2.91 3.19
CA ALA A 198 0.79 3.45 1.92
C ALA A 198 -0.44 3.97 1.17
N PRO A 199 -0.66 5.30 1.09
CA PRO A 199 -1.93 5.88 0.66
C PRO A 199 -2.02 5.97 -0.88
N VAL A 200 -1.85 4.84 -1.57
CA VAL A 200 -1.83 4.79 -3.05
C VAL A 200 -3.13 5.30 -3.64
N GLY A 201 -4.27 4.92 -3.06
CA GLY A 201 -5.58 5.40 -3.50
C GLY A 201 -5.73 6.92 -3.42
N LEU A 202 -5.17 7.54 -2.37
CA LEU A 202 -5.17 9.01 -2.24
C LEU A 202 -4.23 9.69 -3.26
N ALA A 203 -3.17 9.03 -3.68
CA ALA A 203 -2.33 9.54 -4.77
C ALA A 203 -3.08 9.52 -6.12
N PHE A 204 -3.89 8.49 -6.38
CA PHE A 204 -4.81 8.45 -7.53
C PHE A 204 -5.87 9.56 -7.42
N GLU A 205 -6.46 9.77 -6.25
CA GLU A 205 -7.46 10.81 -6.00
C GLU A 205 -6.89 12.21 -6.20
N TYR A 206 -5.67 12.45 -5.77
CA TYR A 206 -5.01 13.74 -6.00
C TYR A 206 -4.90 14.08 -7.49
N ILE A 207 -4.53 13.10 -8.32
CA ILE A 207 -4.43 13.28 -9.78
C ILE A 207 -5.82 13.51 -10.38
N HIS A 208 -6.84 12.76 -9.93
CA HIS A 208 -8.23 12.93 -10.33
C HIS A 208 -8.72 14.35 -10.01
N ASP A 209 -8.59 14.77 -8.77
CA ASP A 209 -9.11 16.05 -8.27
C ASP A 209 -8.38 17.25 -8.89
N LYS A 210 -7.10 17.11 -9.20
CA LYS A 210 -6.34 18.14 -9.91
C LYS A 210 -6.91 18.35 -11.30
N ILE A 211 -7.25 17.30 -12.05
CA ILE A 211 -7.86 17.41 -13.37
C ILE A 211 -9.24 18.10 -13.27
N VAL A 212 -10.06 17.74 -12.25
CA VAL A 212 -11.34 18.39 -12.00
C VAL A 212 -11.17 19.87 -11.68
N ALA A 213 -10.21 20.22 -10.84
CA ALA A 213 -9.92 21.59 -10.45
C ALA A 213 -9.47 22.45 -11.66
N ASP A 214 -8.76 21.85 -12.60
CA ASP A 214 -8.32 22.49 -13.84
C ASP A 214 -9.44 22.53 -14.92
N GLY A 215 -10.68 22.09 -14.58
CA GLY A 215 -11.86 22.09 -15.45
C GLY A 215 -11.92 20.91 -16.43
N GLY A 216 -11.08 19.90 -16.26
CA GLY A 216 -11.06 18.69 -17.08
C GLY A 216 -12.02 17.62 -16.60
N THR A 217 -12.09 16.53 -17.36
CA THR A 217 -12.86 15.31 -17.02
C THR A 217 -11.87 14.15 -16.85
N PRO A 218 -11.65 13.65 -15.61
CA PRO A 218 -10.62 12.64 -15.34
C PRO A 218 -10.75 11.36 -16.16
N THR A 219 -12.00 10.93 -16.44
CA THR A 219 -12.30 9.70 -17.19
C THR A 219 -12.14 9.83 -18.71
N ASN A 220 -11.82 11.03 -19.23
CA ASN A 220 -11.50 11.17 -20.64
C ASN A 220 -10.17 10.51 -20.99
N SER A 221 -10.14 9.75 -22.09
CA SER A 221 -8.94 9.10 -22.60
C SER A 221 -7.82 10.13 -22.87
N GLY A 222 -6.60 9.79 -22.48
CA GLY A 222 -5.44 10.69 -22.63
C GLY A 222 -5.14 11.52 -21.38
N ASN A 223 -6.06 11.66 -20.43
CA ASN A 223 -5.74 12.27 -19.13
C ASN A 223 -4.82 11.38 -18.30
N THR A 224 -4.00 11.99 -17.46
CA THR A 224 -3.08 11.28 -16.56
C THR A 224 -3.83 10.28 -15.69
N PHE A 225 -4.97 10.68 -15.09
CA PHE A 225 -5.77 9.79 -14.26
C PHE A 225 -6.30 8.57 -15.06
N TYR A 226 -6.85 8.80 -16.27
CA TYR A 226 -7.30 7.70 -17.14
C TYR A 226 -6.17 6.69 -17.39
N ASN A 227 -4.97 7.19 -17.63
CA ASN A 227 -3.78 6.40 -17.97
C ASN A 227 -3.16 5.65 -16.78
N LEU A 228 -3.64 5.87 -15.55
CA LEU A 228 -3.24 5.05 -14.39
C LEU A 228 -3.83 3.63 -14.44
N TYR A 229 -4.85 3.43 -15.26
CA TYR A 229 -5.57 2.16 -15.35
C TYR A 229 -5.32 1.45 -16.68
N THR A 230 -5.51 0.13 -16.66
CA THR A 230 -5.71 -0.64 -17.89
C THR A 230 -7.11 -0.36 -18.46
N SER A 231 -7.44 -0.95 -19.62
CA SER A 231 -8.72 -0.74 -20.29
C SER A 231 -9.94 -1.12 -19.44
N ASP A 232 -9.78 -1.98 -18.44
CA ASP A 232 -10.89 -2.42 -17.57
C ASP A 232 -11.27 -1.38 -16.51
N GLY A 233 -10.48 -0.31 -16.35
CA GLY A 233 -10.74 0.76 -15.38
C GLY A 233 -10.57 0.33 -13.92
N SER A 234 -9.95 -0.83 -13.67
CA SER A 234 -9.76 -1.42 -12.33
C SER A 234 -8.28 -1.73 -12.05
N HIS A 235 -7.66 -2.58 -12.89
CA HIS A 235 -6.25 -2.91 -12.74
C HIS A 235 -5.34 -1.73 -13.12
N PRO A 236 -4.19 -1.60 -12.46
CA PRO A 236 -3.27 -0.51 -12.76
C PRO A 236 -2.56 -0.74 -14.10
N SER A 237 -2.37 0.31 -14.85
CA SER A 237 -1.37 0.34 -15.92
C SER A 237 0.04 0.32 -15.34
N LEU A 238 1.06 0.30 -16.19
CA LEU A 238 2.44 0.47 -15.72
C LEU A 238 2.63 1.77 -14.95
N SER A 239 2.00 2.88 -15.40
CA SER A 239 2.05 4.16 -14.69
C SER A 239 1.36 4.11 -13.34
N GLY A 240 0.22 3.39 -13.22
CA GLY A 240 -0.46 3.18 -11.95
C GLY A 240 0.34 2.34 -10.98
N SER A 241 0.95 1.25 -11.45
CA SER A 241 1.84 0.43 -10.61
C SER A 241 3.11 1.18 -10.21
N TYR A 242 3.68 2.00 -11.08
CA TYR A 242 4.83 2.84 -10.74
C TYR A 242 4.49 3.87 -9.66
N LEU A 243 3.32 4.53 -9.76
CA LEU A 243 2.82 5.42 -8.71
C LEU A 243 2.66 4.67 -7.38
N ALA A 244 2.12 3.44 -7.40
CA ALA A 244 2.04 2.61 -6.21
C ALA A 244 3.41 2.30 -5.60
N ALA A 245 4.41 1.94 -6.44
CA ALA A 245 5.77 1.68 -5.99
C ALA A 245 6.41 2.90 -5.31
N VAL A 246 6.23 4.08 -5.89
CA VAL A 246 6.73 5.35 -5.34
C VAL A 246 6.09 5.70 -4.00
N VAL A 247 4.78 5.47 -3.84
CA VAL A 247 4.07 5.70 -2.58
C VAL A 247 4.50 4.68 -1.50
N ILE A 248 4.69 3.42 -1.87
CA ILE A 248 5.21 2.38 -0.95
C ILE A 248 6.62 2.75 -0.48
N TYR A 249 7.50 3.15 -1.42
CA TYR A 249 8.84 3.63 -1.10
C TYR A 249 8.79 4.76 -0.06
N ALA A 250 8.05 5.83 -0.35
CA ALA A 250 7.95 6.97 0.54
C ALA A 250 7.37 6.62 1.93
N THR A 251 6.46 5.63 1.98
CA THR A 251 5.90 5.15 3.25
C THR A 251 6.94 4.40 4.08
N ILE A 252 7.73 3.54 3.46
CA ILE A 252 8.72 2.69 4.14
C ILE A 252 9.94 3.51 4.59
N THR A 253 10.42 4.43 3.75
CA THR A 253 11.66 5.16 4.01
C THR A 253 11.43 6.50 4.69
N GLY A 254 10.26 7.12 4.51
CA GLY A 254 9.99 8.50 4.89
C GLY A 254 10.65 9.54 3.98
N ASP A 255 11.31 9.11 2.90
CA ASP A 255 12.05 9.98 2.00
C ASP A 255 11.15 10.54 0.88
N ASP A 256 11.51 11.73 0.38
CA ASP A 256 10.84 12.34 -0.77
C ASP A 256 11.24 11.61 -2.08
N PRO A 257 10.28 11.03 -2.81
CA PRO A 257 10.55 10.32 -4.04
C PRO A 257 10.78 11.24 -5.25
N VAL A 258 10.64 12.57 -5.10
CA VAL A 258 10.77 13.53 -6.21
C VAL A 258 12.19 13.50 -6.78
N GLY A 259 12.27 13.31 -8.09
CA GLY A 259 13.55 13.27 -8.81
C GLY A 259 14.17 11.86 -8.90
N LEU A 260 13.60 10.85 -8.28
CA LEU A 260 13.99 9.46 -8.51
C LEU A 260 13.64 9.07 -9.95
N SER A 261 14.64 8.63 -10.70
CA SER A 261 14.45 8.10 -12.05
C SER A 261 14.68 6.59 -12.03
N HIS A 262 13.63 5.83 -12.31
CA HIS A 262 13.74 4.41 -12.60
C HIS A 262 13.23 4.15 -14.01
N SER A 263 14.08 3.61 -14.87
CA SER A 263 13.66 3.18 -16.20
C SER A 263 13.09 1.78 -16.09
N THR A 264 11.79 1.64 -16.34
CA THR A 264 11.16 0.35 -16.61
C THR A 264 11.61 -0.10 -18.02
N SER A 265 12.71 -0.87 -18.10
CA SER A 265 13.15 -1.49 -19.36
C SER A 265 12.35 -2.74 -19.66
#